data_a3e80d5e9bc32ebf81ad16521d5ca9c2
#
_entry.id   a3e80d5e9bc32ebf81ad16521d5ca9c2
#
_cell.length_a   1.000
_cell.length_b   1.000
_cell.length_c   1.000
_cell.angle_alpha   90.00
_cell.angle_beta   90.00
_cell.angle_gamma   90.00
#
_symmetry.space_group_name_H-M   'P 1'
#
loop_
_entity.id
_entity.type
_entity.pdbx_description
1 polymer ?
#
loop_
_entity_poly.entity_id
_entity_poly.type
_entity_poly.pdbx_seq_one_letter_code
_entity_poly.pdbx_strand_id
1 'polypeptide(L)'
;MRPNQNLRFVKKSSLNYSKLYSALLLISSLGLASCATNSGMNTSANAGNAAVSNKNQLSAEFVYRYLVAEVAGQRGDLATSGTIFYELAKTTRESSLAERAAKIAAFGNVPNLTAPAVKLWAELDPSSNEAQQAMIEILIASGKLNEAKPFLAKVLAKEDTRAGAFLFLNNLLGRSPDKAGVLSLVQSLAQPYPDLAEAQFAIGQAAWTAKADEVALEALNHAETLKPDWPIVALLKGQVLFTKSPQIAIDFYQSFLNTHGDSNEVRLNLAKFLVTQKQYDAARKEYPIILKNTKNTDAKNEAEITAVIGLLSFQSADYKAAEAYFQQALNLGFKDIEQIYLYLAQVSEKLNHNDAADVWYSKIQGGQHYLEAQINWANLISRTQSVDKAIEKLDALEELNAEQQIIVIQTEASMLAKAKRNQESFDLLDKAVKNLPNTPELVYDYALAAERVQKFDVMEAELRKVIAQKPDFAAAYNALGYSFADRNVKLNEAVSLIEKALTITPNDHYMLDSLGWAHFRKGNLDKAINYLQQAYKASQDPEIAAHLGEALWVKGQHAEAKKIWGEALSSNPDNELLITTTNKFKS
;
A
#
# COMPACT_ATOMS: atom_id res chain seq x y z
N MET A 1 -34.17 -27.24 -4.42
CA MET A 1 -32.70 -27.36 -4.28
C MET A 1 -32.11 -26.13 -4.91
N ARG A 2 -31.61 -25.22 -4.12
CA ARG A 2 -31.13 -23.91 -4.59
C ARG A 2 -29.62 -23.88 -4.57
N PRO A 3 -28.95 -23.42 -5.65
CA PRO A 3 -27.49 -23.27 -5.65
C PRO A 3 -27.07 -21.97 -4.97
N ASN A 4 -26.16 -22.11 -4.10
CA ASN A 4 -25.04 -21.25 -3.71
C ASN A 4 -25.11 -19.71 -3.86
N GLN A 5 -25.99 -19.03 -3.16
CA GLN A 5 -25.90 -17.57 -3.01
C GLN A 5 -24.76 -17.11 -2.07
N ASN A 6 -24.25 -17.98 -1.21
CA ASN A 6 -23.40 -17.58 -0.10
C ASN A 6 -21.90 -17.95 -0.23
N LEU A 7 -21.47 -18.52 -1.35
CA LEU A 7 -20.07 -18.89 -1.56
C LEU A 7 -19.17 -17.77 -2.11
N ARG A 8 -19.72 -16.59 -2.38
CA ARG A 8 -18.93 -15.45 -2.90
C ARG A 8 -18.37 -14.53 -1.84
N PHE A 9 -18.65 -14.76 -0.56
CA PHE A 9 -18.00 -14.05 0.56
C PHE A 9 -16.67 -14.66 1.02
N VAL A 10 -16.16 -15.71 0.39
CA VAL A 10 -14.72 -15.83 0.37
C VAL A 10 -14.26 -14.58 -0.38
N LYS A 11 -13.84 -13.54 0.36
CA LYS A 11 -13.01 -12.46 -0.17
C LYS A 11 -12.21 -13.11 -1.29
N LYS A 12 -12.41 -12.66 -2.55
CA LYS A 12 -11.29 -12.72 -3.48
C LYS A 12 -10.14 -12.38 -2.58
N SER A 13 -9.27 -13.31 -2.29
CA SER A 13 -8.02 -12.99 -1.63
C SER A 13 -7.58 -11.77 -2.40
N SER A 14 -7.83 -10.61 -1.82
CA SER A 14 -7.26 -9.40 -2.36
C SER A 14 -5.80 -9.75 -2.30
N LEU A 15 -5.28 -10.22 -3.42
CA LEU A 15 -3.86 -10.28 -3.65
C LEU A 15 -3.36 -9.03 -2.97
N ASN A 16 -2.55 -9.19 -1.95
CA ASN A 16 -2.18 -8.12 -1.06
C ASN A 16 -1.26 -7.20 -1.86
N TYR A 17 -1.88 -6.37 -2.72
CA TYR A 17 -1.23 -5.41 -3.60
C TYR A 17 -0.27 -4.52 -2.85
N SER A 18 -0.47 -4.38 -1.52
CA SER A 18 0.44 -3.64 -0.66
C SER A 18 1.85 -4.23 -0.61
N LYS A 19 2.03 -5.55 -0.75
CA LYS A 19 3.36 -6.19 -0.75
C LYS A 19 4.04 -6.17 -2.12
N LEU A 20 3.27 -6.20 -3.23
CA LEU A 20 3.82 -5.95 -4.56
C LEU A 20 4.17 -4.46 -4.76
N TYR A 21 3.40 -3.55 -4.13
CA TYR A 21 3.79 -2.15 -4.02
C TYR A 21 5.13 -1.99 -3.29
N SER A 22 5.44 -2.85 -2.30
CA SER A 22 6.73 -2.83 -1.62
C SER A 22 7.88 -3.30 -2.51
N ALA A 23 7.69 -4.28 -3.38
CA ALA A 23 8.71 -4.69 -4.37
C ALA A 23 8.91 -3.61 -5.45
N LEU A 24 7.85 -2.96 -5.89
CA LEU A 24 7.90 -1.82 -6.81
C LEU A 24 8.50 -0.56 -6.16
N LEU A 25 8.35 -0.37 -4.83
CA LEU A 25 8.95 0.72 -4.07
C LEU A 25 10.45 0.48 -3.77
N LEU A 26 10.90 -0.78 -3.66
CA LEU A 26 12.32 -1.10 -3.42
C LEU A 26 13.23 -0.76 -4.60
N ILE A 27 12.73 -0.75 -5.84
CA ILE A 27 13.52 -0.33 -7.01
C ILE A 27 13.77 1.19 -7.02
N SER A 28 12.96 2.00 -6.32
CA SER A 28 13.10 3.45 -6.28
C SER A 28 14.07 3.97 -5.20
N SER A 29 14.52 3.13 -4.26
CA SER A 29 15.43 3.54 -3.18
C SER A 29 16.93 3.32 -3.46
N LEU A 30 17.29 2.68 -4.59
CA LEU A 30 18.68 2.34 -4.94
C LEU A 30 19.38 3.34 -5.85
N GLY A 31 18.76 4.44 -6.23
CA GLY A 31 19.33 5.44 -7.14
C GLY A 31 20.10 6.59 -6.50
N LEU A 32 20.23 6.67 -5.17
CA LEU A 32 20.84 7.83 -4.50
C LEU A 32 22.04 7.51 -3.56
N ALA A 33 22.63 6.33 -3.68
CA ALA A 33 23.82 5.98 -2.90
C ALA A 33 25.04 5.76 -3.79
N SER A 34 25.51 6.82 -4.47
CA SER A 34 26.84 6.81 -5.09
C SER A 34 27.32 8.25 -5.32
N CYS A 35 27.94 8.79 -4.31
CA CYS A 35 29.03 9.78 -4.39
C CYS A 35 29.54 10.07 -2.96
N ALA A 36 30.27 9.13 -2.39
CA ALA A 36 31.20 9.41 -1.32
C ALA A 36 32.58 8.97 -1.80
N THR A 37 33.25 9.85 -2.51
CA THR A 37 34.67 9.68 -2.83
C THR A 37 35.50 10.05 -1.61
N ASN A 38 36.27 9.09 -1.16
CA ASN A 38 37.42 9.22 -0.27
C ASN A 38 38.32 10.37 -0.74
N SER A 39 38.52 11.38 0.09
CA SER A 39 39.67 12.25 -0.01
C SER A 39 40.57 12.05 1.23
N GLY A 40 41.74 11.50 0.93
CA GLY A 40 42.77 11.20 1.90
C GLY A 40 43.28 12.44 2.61
N MET A 41 43.61 12.26 3.86
CA MET A 41 44.42 13.19 4.67
C MET A 41 45.80 13.35 4.06
N ASN A 42 46.13 14.57 3.66
CA ASN A 42 47.52 15.00 3.53
C ASN A 42 47.79 16.05 4.64
N THR A 43 48.56 15.62 5.62
CA THR A 43 49.21 16.47 6.60
C THR A 43 50.38 17.17 5.92
N SER A 44 50.33 18.50 5.80
CA SER A 44 51.56 19.30 5.64
C SER A 44 51.61 20.38 6.70
N ALA A 45 52.56 20.22 7.58
CA ALA A 45 52.93 21.22 8.57
C ALA A 45 53.53 22.43 7.87
N ASN A 46 52.99 23.59 8.15
CA ASN A 46 53.69 24.84 7.92
C ASN A 46 53.68 25.66 9.21
N ALA A 47 54.87 25.76 9.79
CA ALA A 47 55.17 26.63 10.91
C ALA A 47 55.28 28.07 10.42
N GLY A 48 54.35 28.91 10.84
CA GLY A 48 54.40 30.36 10.65
C GLY A 48 54.22 31.04 12.01
N ASN A 49 55.29 31.61 12.53
CA ASN A 49 55.30 32.42 13.73
C ASN A 49 54.29 33.57 13.67
N ALA A 50 53.29 33.51 14.53
CA ALA A 50 52.48 34.66 14.89
C ALA A 50 52.56 34.85 16.41
N ALA A 51 52.88 36.05 16.82
CA ALA A 51 53.16 36.46 18.19
C ALA A 51 52.10 35.98 19.19
N VAL A 52 52.53 35.22 20.17
CA VAL A 52 51.72 34.79 21.33
C VAL A 52 51.46 36.02 22.19
N SER A 53 50.25 36.51 22.14
CA SER A 53 49.70 37.36 23.19
C SER A 53 49.41 36.51 24.41
N ASN A 54 50.23 36.70 25.39
CA ASN A 54 50.20 36.05 26.68
C ASN A 54 48.96 36.48 27.48
N LYS A 55 47.88 35.68 27.47
CA LYS A 55 46.77 35.77 28.44
C LYS A 55 46.03 34.41 28.45
N ASN A 56 46.47 33.54 29.28
CA ASN A 56 45.62 32.61 30.07
C ASN A 56 46.54 31.69 30.85
N GLN A 57 46.94 32.08 32.07
CA GLN A 57 47.28 31.12 33.10
C GLN A 57 46.00 30.31 33.33
N LEU A 58 45.99 29.06 32.87
CA LEU A 58 44.92 28.10 33.17
C LEU A 58 44.77 28.03 34.69
N SER A 59 43.67 28.50 35.23
CA SER A 59 43.43 28.42 36.68
C SER A 59 43.34 26.92 37.06
N ALA A 60 43.77 26.60 38.26
CA ALA A 60 43.65 25.23 38.77
C ALA A 60 42.18 24.74 38.70
N GLU A 61 41.23 25.64 38.90
CA GLU A 61 39.79 25.41 38.77
C GLU A 61 39.43 25.00 37.35
N PHE A 62 39.92 25.68 36.31
CA PHE A 62 39.68 25.33 34.93
C PHE A 62 40.19 23.96 34.58
N VAL A 63 41.42 23.63 34.95
CA VAL A 63 42.05 22.32 34.71
C VAL A 63 41.25 21.21 35.40
N TYR A 64 40.86 21.43 36.65
CA TYR A 64 40.04 20.49 37.40
C TYR A 64 38.69 20.21 36.69
N ARG A 65 37.95 21.25 36.37
CA ARG A 65 36.62 21.13 35.68
C ARG A 65 36.76 20.49 34.30
N TYR A 66 37.78 20.82 33.55
CA TYR A 66 38.07 20.20 32.26
C TYR A 66 38.28 18.70 32.39
N LEU A 67 39.15 18.26 33.37
CA LEU A 67 39.40 16.85 33.61
C LEU A 67 38.15 16.10 34.10
N VAL A 68 37.33 16.74 34.94
CA VAL A 68 36.04 16.16 35.38
C VAL A 68 35.13 15.94 34.19
N ALA A 69 35.02 16.90 33.27
CA ALA A 69 34.22 16.77 32.06
C ALA A 69 34.71 15.62 31.17
N GLU A 70 36.03 15.46 30.98
CA GLU A 70 36.62 14.36 30.22
C GLU A 70 36.29 13.00 30.83
N VAL A 71 36.52 12.86 32.13
CA VAL A 71 36.26 11.61 32.84
C VAL A 71 34.79 11.24 32.84
N ALA A 72 33.88 12.25 32.99
CA ALA A 72 32.46 12.03 32.89
C ALA A 72 32.07 11.51 31.49
N GLY A 73 32.61 12.13 30.43
CA GLY A 73 32.38 11.70 29.03
C GLY A 73 32.86 10.29 28.77
N GLN A 74 34.07 9.91 29.26
CA GLN A 74 34.63 8.56 29.14
C GLN A 74 33.81 7.50 29.88
N ARG A 75 33.12 7.89 30.96
CA ARG A 75 32.22 7.01 31.74
C ARG A 75 30.82 6.95 31.20
N GLY A 76 30.51 7.66 30.09
CA GLY A 76 29.20 7.69 29.48
C GLY A 76 28.21 8.70 30.11
N ASP A 77 28.66 9.48 31.12
CA ASP A 77 27.87 10.57 31.69
C ASP A 77 27.97 11.82 30.80
N LEU A 78 27.28 11.75 29.64
CA LEU A 78 27.31 12.80 28.63
C LEU A 78 26.62 14.08 29.07
N ALA A 79 25.63 13.96 29.98
CA ALA A 79 24.94 15.13 30.52
C ALA A 79 25.86 15.99 31.37
N THR A 80 26.56 15.40 32.32
CA THR A 80 27.55 16.09 33.16
C THR A 80 28.70 16.62 32.32
N SER A 81 29.28 15.81 31.42
CA SER A 81 30.38 16.22 30.54
C SER A 81 30.01 17.41 29.69
N GLY A 82 28.88 17.33 28.95
CA GLY A 82 28.42 18.42 28.07
C GLY A 82 28.09 19.71 28.83
N THR A 83 27.50 19.59 30.03
CA THR A 83 27.17 20.77 30.85
C THR A 83 28.44 21.47 31.33
N ILE A 84 29.45 20.74 31.80
CA ILE A 84 30.70 21.35 32.27
C ILE A 84 31.43 22.00 31.09
N PHE A 85 31.56 21.36 29.92
CA PHE A 85 32.16 21.99 28.74
C PHE A 85 31.38 23.23 28.29
N TYR A 86 30.07 23.22 28.35
CA TYR A 86 29.25 24.40 28.03
C TYR A 86 29.52 25.59 28.97
N GLU A 87 29.58 25.34 30.29
CA GLU A 87 29.89 26.37 31.27
C GLU A 87 31.31 26.90 31.14
N LEU A 88 32.29 26.02 30.85
CA LEU A 88 33.65 26.42 30.54
C LEU A 88 33.70 27.34 29.30
N ALA A 89 33.00 26.93 28.21
CA ALA A 89 32.92 27.76 26.99
C ALA A 89 32.31 29.13 27.24
N LYS A 90 31.27 29.25 28.07
CA LYS A 90 30.65 30.53 28.44
C LYS A 90 31.65 31.44 29.17
N THR A 91 32.46 30.87 30.04
CA THR A 91 33.41 31.61 30.89
C THR A 91 34.66 32.02 30.10
N THR A 92 35.21 31.11 29.32
CA THR A 92 36.47 31.35 28.58
C THR A 92 36.27 31.98 27.22
N ARG A 93 35.07 31.91 26.67
CA ARG A 93 34.72 32.30 25.27
C ARG A 93 35.53 31.52 24.22
N GLU A 94 35.97 30.33 24.53
CA GLU A 94 36.68 29.47 23.59
C GLU A 94 35.71 28.63 22.77
N SER A 95 35.78 28.76 21.45
CA SER A 95 34.88 28.06 20.48
C SER A 95 35.07 26.56 20.50
N SER A 96 36.27 26.05 20.73
CA SER A 96 36.59 24.62 20.83
C SER A 96 35.84 23.91 21.97
N LEU A 97 35.66 24.58 23.10
CA LEU A 97 34.87 24.08 24.22
C LEU A 97 33.39 24.10 23.93
N ALA A 98 32.89 25.13 23.24
CA ALA A 98 31.48 25.18 22.80
C ALA A 98 31.17 24.13 21.76
N GLU A 99 32.05 23.90 20.80
CA GLU A 99 31.96 22.79 19.83
C GLU A 99 31.83 21.43 20.54
N ARG A 100 32.74 21.18 21.50
CA ARG A 100 32.76 19.95 22.23
C ARG A 100 31.50 19.74 23.06
N ALA A 101 31.02 20.79 23.74
CA ALA A 101 29.76 20.76 24.46
C ALA A 101 28.58 20.44 23.54
N ALA A 102 28.52 21.08 22.36
CA ALA A 102 27.48 20.87 21.38
C ALA A 102 27.47 19.43 20.84
N LYS A 103 28.65 18.91 20.46
CA LYS A 103 28.79 17.54 19.94
C LYS A 103 28.43 16.49 21.00
N ILE A 104 28.86 16.64 22.24
CA ILE A 104 28.51 15.74 23.36
C ILE A 104 27.02 15.80 23.65
N ALA A 105 26.43 16.99 23.73
CA ALA A 105 25.02 17.17 24.01
C ALA A 105 24.12 16.58 22.90
N ALA A 106 24.52 16.75 21.64
CA ALA A 106 23.81 16.17 20.51
C ALA A 106 23.89 14.63 20.49
N PHE A 107 25.10 14.08 20.70
CA PHE A 107 25.30 12.62 20.74
C PHE A 107 24.55 11.96 21.91
N GLY A 108 24.58 12.61 23.08
CA GLY A 108 23.89 12.13 24.28
C GLY A 108 22.40 12.43 24.33
N ASN A 109 21.84 13.11 23.33
CA ASN A 109 20.46 13.63 23.37
C ASN A 109 20.12 14.35 24.68
N VAL A 110 21.06 15.20 25.18
CA VAL A 110 20.93 15.85 26.49
C VAL A 110 19.85 16.92 26.45
N PRO A 111 18.72 16.75 27.16
CA PRO A 111 17.63 17.71 27.14
C PRO A 111 18.10 19.10 27.57
N ASN A 112 17.60 20.13 26.88
CA ASN A 112 17.85 21.54 27.17
C ASN A 112 19.32 22.04 27.08
N LEU A 113 20.27 21.19 26.68
CA LEU A 113 21.68 21.57 26.54
C LEU A 113 22.10 21.73 25.07
N THR A 114 21.61 20.86 24.16
CA THR A 114 22.04 20.84 22.75
C THR A 114 21.84 22.19 22.07
N ALA A 115 20.66 22.77 22.17
CA ALA A 115 20.36 24.05 21.52
C ALA A 115 21.19 25.24 22.08
N PRO A 116 21.31 25.44 23.40
CA PRO A 116 22.20 26.46 23.98
C PRO A 116 23.66 26.26 23.60
N ALA A 117 24.18 25.03 23.59
CA ALA A 117 25.57 24.76 23.27
C ALA A 117 25.89 25.02 21.79
N VAL A 118 25.02 24.62 20.87
CA VAL A 118 25.18 24.92 19.43
C VAL A 118 25.06 26.42 19.17
N LYS A 119 24.13 27.13 19.82
CA LYS A 119 24.01 28.57 19.71
C LYS A 119 25.29 29.27 20.16
N LEU A 120 25.86 28.86 21.29
CA LEU A 120 27.12 29.44 21.78
C LEU A 120 28.28 29.14 20.83
N TRP A 121 28.34 27.89 20.27
CA TRP A 121 29.35 27.55 19.27
C TRP A 121 29.26 28.41 18.02
N ALA A 122 28.05 28.54 17.44
CA ALA A 122 27.83 29.39 16.27
C ALA A 122 28.11 30.90 16.53
N GLU A 123 27.91 31.35 17.77
CA GLU A 123 28.27 32.73 18.21
C GLU A 123 29.78 32.94 18.30
N LEU A 124 30.50 31.94 18.88
CA LEU A 124 31.95 32.03 19.12
C LEU A 124 32.78 31.75 17.86
N ASP A 125 32.28 30.94 16.95
CA ASP A 125 32.87 30.67 15.64
C ASP A 125 31.87 30.84 14.49
N PRO A 126 31.58 32.07 14.07
CA PRO A 126 30.67 32.35 12.96
C PRO A 126 31.19 31.87 11.60
N SER A 127 32.47 31.49 11.52
CA SER A 127 33.09 30.98 10.29
C SER A 127 32.96 29.45 10.14
N SER A 128 32.70 28.75 11.21
CA SER A 128 32.52 27.28 11.22
C SER A 128 31.26 26.86 10.42
N ASN A 129 31.48 26.15 9.33
CA ASN A 129 30.37 25.57 8.56
C ASN A 129 29.59 24.55 9.38
N GLU A 130 30.27 23.76 10.24
CA GLU A 130 29.62 22.76 11.11
C GLU A 130 28.72 23.43 12.15
N ALA A 131 29.17 24.52 12.78
CA ALA A 131 28.37 25.30 13.72
C ALA A 131 27.11 25.88 13.07
N GLN A 132 27.27 26.44 11.87
CA GLN A 132 26.16 26.98 11.10
C GLN A 132 25.15 25.91 10.71
N GLN A 133 25.62 24.75 10.26
CA GLN A 133 24.74 23.59 9.94
C GLN A 133 24.00 23.10 11.16
N ALA A 134 24.68 22.88 12.28
CA ALA A 134 24.05 22.44 13.53
C ALA A 134 23.00 23.47 14.01
N MET A 135 23.26 24.78 13.84
CA MET A 135 22.30 25.83 14.17
C MET A 135 21.06 25.77 13.28
N ILE A 136 21.22 25.57 11.98
CA ILE A 136 20.10 25.38 11.04
C ILE A 136 19.23 24.17 11.48
N GLU A 137 19.84 23.02 11.74
CA GLU A 137 19.13 21.79 12.12
C GLU A 137 18.29 21.98 13.40
N ILE A 138 18.87 22.65 14.42
CA ILE A 138 18.17 22.95 15.67
C ILE A 138 17.01 23.92 15.48
N LEU A 139 17.20 24.96 14.71
CA LEU A 139 16.16 25.96 14.42
C LEU A 139 14.99 25.33 13.68
N ILE A 140 15.29 24.48 12.70
CA ILE A 140 14.25 23.72 11.97
C ILE A 140 13.52 22.74 12.89
N ALA A 141 14.25 21.96 13.68
CA ALA A 141 13.64 20.99 14.62
C ALA A 141 12.77 21.68 15.69
N SER A 142 13.13 22.92 16.06
CA SER A 142 12.38 23.76 17.01
C SER A 142 11.22 24.54 16.35
N GLY A 143 10.97 24.38 15.05
CA GLY A 143 9.94 25.14 14.31
C GLY A 143 10.27 26.61 14.09
N LYS A 144 11.51 27.04 14.36
CA LYS A 144 11.95 28.44 14.27
C LYS A 144 12.45 28.77 12.86
N LEU A 145 11.60 28.59 11.86
CA LEU A 145 11.94 28.73 10.45
C LEU A 145 12.45 30.12 10.08
N ASN A 146 11.84 31.16 10.66
CA ASN A 146 12.28 32.56 10.41
C ASN A 146 13.69 32.85 10.96
N GLU A 147 14.06 32.26 12.08
CA GLU A 147 15.41 32.36 12.63
C GLU A 147 16.43 31.57 11.78
N ALA A 148 16.03 30.47 11.12
CA ALA A 148 16.88 29.68 10.24
C ALA A 148 17.16 30.37 8.89
N LYS A 149 16.27 31.26 8.42
CA LYS A 149 16.36 31.92 7.10
C LYS A 149 17.73 32.60 6.82
N PRO A 150 18.31 33.43 7.69
CA PRO A 150 19.58 34.09 7.40
C PRO A 150 20.75 33.11 7.25
N PHE A 151 20.74 31.99 7.98
CA PHE A 151 21.77 30.97 7.86
C PHE A 151 21.63 30.20 6.54
N LEU A 152 20.41 29.82 6.15
CA LEU A 152 20.12 29.19 4.87
C LEU A 152 20.46 30.13 3.69
N ALA A 153 20.10 31.40 3.77
CA ALA A 153 20.45 32.40 2.76
C ALA A 153 21.96 32.53 2.55
N LYS A 154 22.76 32.46 3.63
CA LYS A 154 24.23 32.47 3.56
C LYS A 154 24.78 31.23 2.83
N VAL A 155 24.17 30.07 3.03
CA VAL A 155 24.54 28.83 2.31
C VAL A 155 24.21 28.97 0.81
N LEU A 156 23.04 29.50 0.48
CA LEU A 156 22.57 29.71 -0.90
C LEU A 156 23.28 30.85 -1.63
N ALA A 157 23.94 31.76 -0.92
CA ALA A 157 24.71 32.85 -1.54
C ALA A 157 25.96 32.35 -2.30
N LYS A 158 26.49 31.16 -1.94
CA LYS A 158 27.66 30.56 -2.60
C LYS A 158 27.26 30.00 -3.97
N GLU A 159 27.73 30.62 -5.05
CA GLU A 159 27.33 30.32 -6.43
C GLU A 159 27.62 28.87 -6.81
N ASP A 160 28.83 28.39 -6.52
CA ASP A 160 29.31 27.06 -6.90
C ASP A 160 28.46 25.89 -6.29
N THR A 161 27.84 26.13 -5.14
CA THR A 161 27.09 25.10 -4.41
C THR A 161 25.59 25.37 -4.36
N ARG A 162 25.13 26.50 -4.86
CA ARG A 162 23.73 26.97 -4.76
C ARG A 162 22.71 25.96 -5.31
N ALA A 163 22.94 25.50 -6.52
CA ALA A 163 22.05 24.51 -7.15
C ALA A 163 21.89 23.25 -6.31
N GLY A 164 23.00 22.65 -5.87
CA GLY A 164 22.99 21.51 -4.98
C GLY A 164 22.33 21.79 -3.63
N ALA A 165 22.54 23.00 -3.07
CA ALA A 165 21.93 23.38 -1.81
C ALA A 165 20.41 23.49 -1.92
N PHE A 166 19.84 24.00 -3.03
CA PHE A 166 18.40 24.00 -3.26
C PHE A 166 17.83 22.59 -3.36
N LEU A 167 18.50 21.67 -4.03
CA LEU A 167 18.06 20.26 -4.11
C LEU A 167 18.05 19.57 -2.74
N PHE A 168 18.97 19.96 -1.86
CA PHE A 168 19.04 19.39 -0.51
C PHE A 168 18.13 20.06 0.51
N LEU A 169 17.67 21.29 0.21
CA LEU A 169 16.92 22.15 1.13
C LEU A 169 15.65 21.46 1.68
N ASN A 170 14.88 20.82 0.82
CA ASN A 170 13.64 20.15 1.22
C ASN A 170 13.86 18.89 2.08
N ASN A 171 14.98 18.20 1.92
CA ASN A 171 15.36 17.09 2.83
C ASN A 171 15.61 17.63 4.24
N LEU A 172 16.31 18.74 4.33
CA LEU A 172 16.62 19.40 5.59
C LEU A 172 15.35 19.92 6.29
N LEU A 173 14.48 20.60 5.53
CA LEU A 173 13.22 21.17 6.02
C LEU A 173 12.10 20.13 6.22
N GLY A 174 12.25 18.93 5.67
CA GLY A 174 11.25 17.85 5.73
C GLY A 174 10.87 17.42 7.14
N ARG A 175 11.73 17.64 8.13
CA ARG A 175 11.48 17.35 9.56
C ARG A 175 10.54 18.35 10.24
N SER A 176 10.34 19.54 9.67
CA SER A 176 9.42 20.53 10.23
C SER A 176 7.97 20.06 10.09
N PRO A 177 7.15 20.14 11.16
CA PRO A 177 5.72 19.87 11.07
C PRO A 177 4.95 20.97 10.32
N ASP A 178 5.45 22.19 10.32
CA ASP A 178 4.84 23.34 9.65
C ASP A 178 5.20 23.35 8.15
N LYS A 179 4.42 22.62 7.34
CA LYS A 179 4.65 22.52 5.90
C LYS A 179 4.35 23.83 5.16
N ALA A 180 3.39 24.61 5.63
CA ALA A 180 3.06 25.91 5.06
C ALA A 180 4.17 26.94 5.33
N GLY A 181 4.70 26.97 6.55
CA GLY A 181 5.85 27.80 6.89
C GLY A 181 7.10 27.42 6.10
N VAL A 182 7.32 26.10 5.87
CA VAL A 182 8.41 25.61 5.01
C VAL A 182 8.26 26.14 3.59
N LEU A 183 7.07 26.07 2.99
CA LEU A 183 6.81 26.61 1.65
C LEU A 183 7.13 28.11 1.59
N SER A 184 6.62 28.88 2.53
CA SER A 184 6.87 30.34 2.60
C SER A 184 8.36 30.66 2.73
N LEU A 185 9.08 29.88 3.55
CA LEU A 185 10.54 30.02 3.69
C LEU A 185 11.26 29.71 2.38
N VAL A 186 10.96 28.60 1.73
CA VAL A 186 11.59 28.18 0.45
C VAL A 186 11.33 29.22 -0.65
N GLN A 187 10.09 29.71 -0.79
CA GLN A 187 9.75 30.79 -1.73
C GLN A 187 10.59 32.05 -1.47
N SER A 188 10.70 32.44 -0.21
CA SER A 188 11.48 33.60 0.20
C SER A 188 12.99 33.46 -0.04
N LEU A 189 13.53 32.22 0.08
CA LEU A 189 14.94 31.91 -0.21
C LEU A 189 15.21 31.82 -1.72
N ALA A 190 14.23 31.40 -2.50
CA ALA A 190 14.33 31.28 -3.96
C ALA A 190 14.11 32.61 -4.69
N GLN A 191 13.47 33.61 -4.07
CA GLN A 191 13.15 34.91 -4.68
C GLN A 191 14.34 35.61 -5.37
N PRO A 192 15.58 35.59 -4.83
CA PRO A 192 16.73 36.17 -5.51
C PRO A 192 17.24 35.37 -6.72
N TYR A 193 16.68 34.20 -6.98
CA TYR A 193 17.16 33.22 -7.97
C TYR A 193 16.03 32.72 -8.90
N PRO A 194 15.27 33.61 -9.56
CA PRO A 194 14.10 33.23 -10.34
C PRO A 194 14.45 32.32 -11.54
N ASP A 195 15.61 32.53 -12.13
CA ASP A 195 16.08 31.82 -13.33
C ASP A 195 16.90 30.54 -13.00
N LEU A 196 16.87 30.06 -11.75
CA LEU A 196 17.54 28.86 -11.33
C LEU A 196 16.52 27.71 -11.25
N ALA A 197 16.63 26.69 -12.12
CA ALA A 197 15.70 25.58 -12.20
C ALA A 197 15.60 24.83 -10.85
N GLU A 198 16.72 24.66 -10.13
CA GLU A 198 16.77 23.98 -8.84
C GLU A 198 16.04 24.77 -7.74
N ALA A 199 15.99 26.09 -7.82
CA ALA A 199 15.22 26.94 -6.91
C ALA A 199 13.70 26.77 -7.16
N GLN A 200 13.29 26.75 -8.42
CA GLN A 200 11.89 26.51 -8.81
C GLN A 200 11.45 25.09 -8.46
N PHE A 201 12.30 24.09 -8.68
CA PHE A 201 12.04 22.72 -8.25
C PHE A 201 11.86 22.61 -6.72
N ALA A 202 12.70 23.30 -5.95
CA ALA A 202 12.58 23.33 -4.48
C ALA A 202 11.25 23.94 -4.02
N ILE A 203 10.77 25.02 -4.68
CA ILE A 203 9.43 25.58 -4.43
C ILE A 203 8.36 24.53 -4.76
N GLY A 204 8.42 23.89 -5.93
CA GLY A 204 7.47 22.86 -6.36
C GLY A 204 7.37 21.72 -5.36
N GLN A 205 8.50 21.24 -4.86
CA GLN A 205 8.56 20.15 -3.88
C GLN A 205 7.99 20.58 -2.51
N ALA A 206 8.31 21.77 -2.04
CA ALA A 206 7.77 22.32 -0.79
C ALA A 206 6.26 22.54 -0.89
N ALA A 207 5.78 23.08 -2.03
CA ALA A 207 4.37 23.32 -2.29
C ALA A 207 3.57 22.00 -2.33
N TRP A 208 4.08 20.98 -3.00
CA TRP A 208 3.44 19.65 -3.01
C TRP A 208 3.35 19.05 -1.61
N THR A 209 4.43 19.15 -0.82
CA THR A 209 4.44 18.70 0.57
C THR A 209 3.42 19.44 1.45
N ALA A 210 3.19 20.72 1.15
CA ALA A 210 2.19 21.58 1.81
C ALA A 210 0.77 21.41 1.24
N LYS A 211 0.55 20.50 0.26
CA LYS A 211 -0.72 20.29 -0.45
C LYS A 211 -1.21 21.52 -1.20
N ALA A 212 -0.29 22.36 -1.65
CA ALA A 212 -0.54 23.55 -2.46
C ALA A 212 -0.28 23.22 -3.96
N ASP A 213 -1.09 22.32 -4.52
CA ASP A 213 -0.85 21.71 -5.83
C ASP A 213 -0.77 22.72 -6.98
N GLU A 214 -1.51 23.82 -6.92
CA GLU A 214 -1.44 24.90 -7.93
C GLU A 214 -0.07 25.59 -7.93
N VAL A 215 0.41 25.94 -6.74
CA VAL A 215 1.75 26.55 -6.57
C VAL A 215 2.84 25.57 -6.98
N ALA A 216 2.64 24.26 -6.67
CA ALA A 216 3.57 23.21 -7.07
C ALA A 216 3.68 23.12 -8.60
N LEU A 217 2.54 23.11 -9.31
CA LEU A 217 2.52 23.04 -10.78
C LEU A 217 3.10 24.28 -11.42
N GLU A 218 2.81 25.48 -10.91
CA GLU A 218 3.38 26.73 -11.41
C GLU A 218 4.91 26.72 -11.33
N ALA A 219 5.45 26.40 -10.16
CA ALA A 219 6.89 26.32 -9.95
C ALA A 219 7.56 25.23 -10.79
N LEU A 220 6.93 24.06 -10.91
CA LEU A 220 7.45 22.95 -11.72
C LEU A 220 7.38 23.26 -13.22
N ASN A 221 6.36 23.96 -13.70
CA ASN A 221 6.32 24.45 -15.09
C ASN A 221 7.46 25.43 -15.37
N HIS A 222 7.75 26.31 -14.42
CA HIS A 222 8.88 27.22 -14.55
C HIS A 222 10.21 26.47 -14.55
N ALA A 223 10.41 25.51 -13.64
CA ALA A 223 11.60 24.65 -13.63
C ALA A 223 11.78 23.88 -14.95
N GLU A 224 10.69 23.35 -15.52
CA GLU A 224 10.69 22.67 -16.82
C GLU A 224 11.05 23.62 -17.97
N THR A 225 10.57 24.86 -17.95
CA THR A 225 10.94 25.87 -18.96
C THR A 225 12.43 26.19 -18.91
N LEU A 226 13.02 26.27 -17.72
CA LEU A 226 14.46 26.53 -17.53
C LEU A 226 15.33 25.32 -17.86
N LYS A 227 14.80 24.10 -17.67
CA LYS A 227 15.52 22.84 -17.88
C LYS A 227 14.58 21.73 -18.38
N PRO A 228 14.23 21.73 -19.69
CA PRO A 228 13.15 20.91 -20.25
C PRO A 228 13.39 19.40 -20.16
N ASP A 229 14.63 18.95 -20.21
CA ASP A 229 15.04 17.54 -20.23
C ASP A 229 15.38 16.99 -18.83
N TRP A 230 14.92 17.67 -17.77
CA TRP A 230 15.27 17.28 -16.41
C TRP A 230 14.26 16.28 -15.80
N PRO A 231 14.62 14.97 -15.71
CA PRO A 231 13.69 13.91 -15.30
C PRO A 231 13.10 14.12 -13.91
N ILE A 232 13.86 14.69 -12.96
CA ILE A 232 13.37 14.86 -11.58
C ILE A 232 12.20 15.85 -11.50
N VAL A 233 12.19 16.89 -12.37
CA VAL A 233 11.05 17.82 -12.50
C VAL A 233 9.85 17.07 -13.08
N ALA A 234 10.06 16.32 -14.15
CA ALA A 234 9.00 15.54 -14.77
C ALA A 234 8.39 14.53 -13.78
N LEU A 235 9.23 13.83 -13.00
CA LEU A 235 8.76 12.88 -11.98
C LEU A 235 7.84 13.55 -10.95
N LEU A 236 8.26 14.67 -10.38
CA LEU A 236 7.45 15.37 -9.38
C LEU A 236 6.18 15.97 -9.99
N LYS A 237 6.29 16.60 -11.16
CA LYS A 237 5.14 17.18 -11.88
C LYS A 237 4.10 16.11 -12.21
N GLY A 238 4.54 14.94 -12.71
CA GLY A 238 3.65 13.81 -12.97
C GLY A 238 2.94 13.29 -11.72
N GLN A 239 3.63 13.27 -10.56
CA GLN A 239 2.99 12.90 -9.28
C GLN A 239 1.93 13.91 -8.86
N VAL A 240 2.21 15.21 -8.98
CA VAL A 240 1.21 16.27 -8.69
C VAL A 240 0.01 16.15 -9.64
N LEU A 241 0.24 15.94 -10.93
CA LEU A 241 -0.82 15.76 -11.92
C LEU A 241 -1.66 14.51 -11.63
N PHE A 242 -1.05 13.43 -11.15
CA PHE A 242 -1.75 12.18 -10.83
C PHE A 242 -2.80 12.37 -9.71
N THR A 243 -2.55 13.23 -8.74
CA THR A 243 -3.53 13.53 -7.69
C THR A 243 -4.77 14.25 -8.25
N LYS A 244 -4.62 15.03 -9.32
CA LYS A 244 -5.73 15.73 -9.99
C LYS A 244 -6.45 14.83 -11.00
N SER A 245 -5.70 14.14 -11.85
CA SER A 245 -6.23 13.21 -12.84
C SER A 245 -5.15 12.22 -13.25
N PRO A 246 -5.35 10.92 -12.99
CA PRO A 246 -4.42 9.89 -13.43
C PRO A 246 -4.12 9.92 -14.93
N GLN A 247 -5.13 10.20 -15.77
CA GLN A 247 -4.96 10.24 -17.21
C GLN A 247 -4.05 11.39 -17.65
N ILE A 248 -4.21 12.59 -17.07
CA ILE A 248 -3.36 13.74 -17.39
C ILE A 248 -1.89 13.46 -17.04
N ALA A 249 -1.64 12.76 -15.94
CA ALA A 249 -0.28 12.37 -15.55
C ALA A 249 0.33 11.34 -16.52
N ILE A 250 -0.47 10.38 -16.98
CA ILE A 250 -0.07 9.39 -17.98
C ILE A 250 0.29 10.08 -19.30
N ASP A 251 -0.61 10.94 -19.79
CA ASP A 251 -0.40 11.68 -21.05
C ASP A 251 0.85 12.58 -20.96
N PHE A 252 1.06 13.23 -19.82
CA PHE A 252 2.24 14.05 -19.56
C PHE A 252 3.54 13.21 -19.62
N TYR A 253 3.61 12.06 -18.94
CA TYR A 253 4.80 11.22 -18.99
C TYR A 253 5.07 10.65 -20.39
N GLN A 254 4.00 10.26 -21.11
CA GLN A 254 4.14 9.82 -22.50
C GLN A 254 4.70 10.93 -23.39
N SER A 255 4.19 12.16 -23.25
CA SER A 255 4.68 13.32 -23.97
C SER A 255 6.15 13.62 -23.64
N PHE A 256 6.51 13.60 -22.35
CA PHE A 256 7.90 13.82 -21.92
C PHE A 256 8.86 12.79 -22.55
N LEU A 257 8.52 11.50 -22.48
CA LEU A 257 9.35 10.43 -23.05
C LEU A 257 9.49 10.52 -24.59
N ASN A 258 8.45 11.02 -25.26
CA ASN A 258 8.50 11.22 -26.72
C ASN A 258 9.34 12.43 -27.13
N THR A 259 9.40 13.47 -26.29
CA THR A 259 10.02 14.76 -26.65
C THR A 259 11.47 14.85 -26.16
N HIS A 260 11.76 14.31 -24.98
CA HIS A 260 13.04 14.48 -24.28
C HIS A 260 13.89 13.21 -24.19
N GLY A 261 13.47 12.15 -24.88
CA GLY A 261 14.20 10.88 -24.95
C GLY A 261 13.93 9.94 -23.77
N ASP A 262 14.64 8.81 -23.74
CA ASP A 262 14.39 7.72 -22.81
C ASP A 262 14.96 8.03 -21.42
N SER A 263 14.06 8.22 -20.46
CA SER A 263 14.37 8.21 -19.03
C SER A 263 13.72 6.99 -18.41
N ASN A 264 14.53 6.06 -17.89
CA ASN A 264 14.02 4.85 -17.23
C ASN A 264 13.20 5.17 -15.98
N GLU A 265 13.57 6.22 -15.22
CA GLU A 265 12.83 6.63 -14.04
C GLU A 265 11.42 7.13 -14.39
N VAL A 266 11.29 7.97 -15.42
CA VAL A 266 10.00 8.48 -15.89
C VAL A 266 9.17 7.33 -16.47
N ARG A 267 9.78 6.46 -17.28
CA ARG A 267 9.12 5.29 -17.87
C ARG A 267 8.62 4.32 -16.81
N LEU A 268 9.38 4.08 -15.75
CA LEU A 268 8.98 3.25 -14.62
C LEU A 268 7.77 3.85 -13.86
N ASN A 269 7.74 5.17 -13.67
CA ASN A 269 6.60 5.83 -13.02
C ASN A 269 5.36 5.83 -13.93
N LEU A 270 5.53 6.02 -15.25
CA LEU A 270 4.46 5.81 -16.23
C LEU A 270 3.87 4.40 -16.11
N ALA A 271 4.72 3.39 -16.13
CA ALA A 271 4.26 2.00 -16.00
C ALA A 271 3.50 1.75 -14.68
N LYS A 272 3.98 2.31 -13.56
CA LYS A 272 3.27 2.24 -12.28
C LYS A 272 1.89 2.91 -12.32
N PHE A 273 1.77 4.07 -12.95
CA PHE A 273 0.49 4.76 -13.09
C PHE A 273 -0.48 3.97 -13.96
N LEU A 274 -0.01 3.40 -15.07
CA LEU A 274 -0.79 2.51 -15.93
C LEU A 274 -1.32 1.29 -15.15
N VAL A 275 -0.48 0.66 -14.33
CA VAL A 275 -0.88 -0.46 -13.45
C VAL A 275 -1.97 -0.03 -12.46
N THR A 276 -1.79 1.13 -11.82
CA THR A 276 -2.79 1.67 -10.87
C THR A 276 -4.15 1.88 -11.54
N GLN A 277 -4.15 2.27 -12.82
CA GLN A 277 -5.35 2.43 -13.62
C GLN A 277 -5.81 1.14 -14.31
N LYS A 278 -5.24 -0.01 -13.96
CA LYS A 278 -5.53 -1.33 -14.55
C LYS A 278 -5.31 -1.40 -16.07
N GLN A 279 -4.51 -0.50 -16.61
CA GLN A 279 -4.11 -0.49 -18.03
C GLN A 279 -2.90 -1.43 -18.23
N TYR A 280 -3.08 -2.72 -17.92
CA TYR A 280 -1.99 -3.70 -17.84
C TYR A 280 -1.26 -3.90 -19.17
N ASP A 281 -1.98 -3.92 -20.29
CA ASP A 281 -1.38 -4.07 -21.62
C ASP A 281 -0.49 -2.88 -22.00
N ALA A 282 -0.88 -1.66 -21.61
CA ALA A 282 -0.05 -0.48 -21.82
C ALA A 282 1.18 -0.52 -20.91
N ALA A 283 1.00 -0.83 -19.63
CA ALA A 283 2.11 -1.00 -18.69
C ALA A 283 3.12 -2.06 -19.19
N ARG A 284 2.62 -3.20 -19.67
CA ARG A 284 3.45 -4.30 -20.18
C ARG A 284 4.37 -3.89 -21.34
N LYS A 285 3.99 -2.91 -22.14
CA LYS A 285 4.81 -2.39 -23.25
C LYS A 285 6.01 -1.56 -22.78
N GLU A 286 5.91 -0.92 -21.61
CA GLU A 286 6.97 -0.07 -21.07
C GLU A 286 8.12 -0.88 -20.46
N TYR A 287 7.84 -1.99 -19.80
CA TYR A 287 8.83 -2.77 -19.06
C TYR A 287 9.94 -3.40 -19.93
N PRO A 288 9.68 -3.93 -21.14
CA PRO A 288 10.74 -4.43 -22.01
C PRO A 288 11.74 -3.34 -22.42
N ILE A 289 11.28 -2.08 -22.54
CA ILE A 289 12.14 -0.94 -22.84
C ILE A 289 13.04 -0.64 -21.64
N ILE A 290 12.46 -0.61 -20.43
CA ILE A 290 13.20 -0.47 -19.17
C ILE A 290 14.26 -1.58 -19.06
N LEU A 291 13.86 -2.83 -19.31
CA LEU A 291 14.74 -4.00 -19.27
C LEU A 291 15.91 -3.88 -20.24
N LYS A 292 15.64 -3.46 -21.48
CA LYS A 292 16.69 -3.23 -22.49
C LYS A 292 17.71 -2.21 -22.02
N ASN A 293 17.26 -1.13 -21.37
CA ASN A 293 18.11 -0.05 -20.91
C ASN A 293 18.89 -0.41 -19.63
N THR A 294 18.45 -1.44 -18.88
CA THR A 294 19.09 -1.90 -17.63
C THR A 294 20.01 -3.09 -17.79
N LYS A 295 19.96 -3.82 -18.91
CA LYS A 295 20.72 -5.06 -19.15
C LYS A 295 22.25 -4.99 -18.90
N ASN A 296 22.82 -3.82 -18.79
CA ASN A 296 24.26 -3.63 -18.57
C ASN A 296 24.59 -3.18 -17.14
N THR A 297 23.61 -3.07 -16.25
CA THR A 297 23.82 -2.40 -14.94
C THR A 297 23.66 -3.31 -13.73
N ASP A 298 22.75 -4.30 -13.73
CA ASP A 298 22.57 -5.20 -12.57
C ASP A 298 21.64 -6.38 -12.93
N ALA A 299 22.17 -7.62 -12.87
CA ALA A 299 21.42 -8.85 -13.12
C ALA A 299 20.23 -9.06 -12.16
N LYS A 300 20.34 -8.54 -10.94
CA LYS A 300 19.24 -8.61 -9.95
C LYS A 300 18.03 -7.78 -10.39
N ASN A 301 18.26 -6.58 -10.90
CA ASN A 301 17.19 -5.72 -11.43
C ASN A 301 16.54 -6.36 -12.65
N GLU A 302 17.31 -7.09 -13.48
CA GLU A 302 16.78 -7.81 -14.63
C GLU A 302 15.79 -8.90 -14.21
N ALA A 303 16.10 -9.69 -13.19
CA ALA A 303 15.20 -10.72 -12.65
C ALA A 303 13.89 -10.12 -12.11
N GLU A 304 13.99 -9.03 -11.34
CA GLU A 304 12.83 -8.34 -10.75
C GLU A 304 11.93 -7.75 -11.84
N ILE A 305 12.48 -7.05 -12.82
CA ILE A 305 11.72 -6.49 -13.95
C ILE A 305 11.05 -7.60 -14.75
N THR A 306 11.76 -8.70 -15.02
CA THR A 306 11.23 -9.85 -15.76
C THR A 306 10.04 -10.47 -15.01
N ALA A 307 10.11 -10.62 -13.69
CA ALA A 307 9.01 -11.09 -12.87
C ALA A 307 7.79 -10.15 -12.92
N VAL A 308 8.02 -8.83 -12.94
CA VAL A 308 6.95 -7.83 -13.09
C VAL A 308 6.26 -7.96 -14.46
N ILE A 309 7.01 -8.16 -15.54
CA ILE A 309 6.44 -8.39 -16.88
C ILE A 309 5.57 -9.66 -16.86
N GLY A 310 6.05 -10.73 -16.22
CA GLY A 310 5.28 -11.96 -16.02
C GLY A 310 3.96 -11.71 -15.30
N LEU A 311 3.99 -10.94 -14.22
CA LEU A 311 2.78 -10.59 -13.46
C LEU A 311 1.79 -9.75 -14.28
N LEU A 312 2.27 -8.75 -15.01
CA LEU A 312 1.42 -7.93 -15.88
C LEU A 312 0.79 -8.76 -17.01
N SER A 313 1.55 -9.69 -17.57
CA SER A 313 1.04 -10.66 -18.56
C SER A 313 -0.07 -11.53 -17.96
N PHE A 314 0.12 -11.98 -16.71
CA PHE A 314 -0.92 -12.72 -15.97
C PHE A 314 -2.19 -11.89 -15.76
N GLN A 315 -2.05 -10.62 -15.35
CA GLN A 315 -3.17 -9.70 -15.15
C GLN A 315 -3.93 -9.36 -16.45
N SER A 316 -3.21 -9.34 -17.57
CA SER A 316 -3.78 -9.15 -18.91
C SER A 316 -4.33 -10.46 -19.52
N ALA A 317 -4.36 -11.55 -18.76
CA ALA A 317 -4.77 -12.89 -19.21
C ALA A 317 -3.91 -13.47 -20.36
N ASP A 318 -2.72 -12.91 -20.60
CA ASP A 318 -1.73 -13.51 -21.50
C ASP A 318 -0.88 -14.54 -20.76
N TYR A 319 -1.52 -15.67 -20.45
CA TYR A 319 -0.92 -16.70 -19.58
C TYR A 319 0.32 -17.37 -20.20
N LYS A 320 0.41 -17.45 -21.53
CA LYS A 320 1.59 -18.00 -22.21
C LYS A 320 2.80 -17.09 -22.04
N ALA A 321 2.62 -15.79 -22.20
CA ALA A 321 3.69 -14.83 -21.96
C ALA A 321 4.07 -14.80 -20.47
N ALA A 322 3.09 -14.86 -19.56
CA ALA A 322 3.32 -14.91 -18.11
C ALA A 322 4.20 -16.11 -17.73
N GLU A 323 3.91 -17.31 -18.24
CA GLU A 323 4.70 -18.52 -18.01
C GLU A 323 6.15 -18.33 -18.44
N ALA A 324 6.36 -17.85 -19.67
CA ALA A 324 7.70 -17.63 -20.22
C ALA A 324 8.53 -16.62 -19.38
N TYR A 325 7.92 -15.50 -18.99
CA TYR A 325 8.61 -14.50 -18.17
C TYR A 325 8.88 -14.96 -16.75
N PHE A 326 7.98 -15.72 -16.11
CA PHE A 326 8.25 -16.29 -14.78
C PHE A 326 9.36 -17.33 -14.81
N GLN A 327 9.40 -18.20 -15.83
CA GLN A 327 10.51 -19.14 -16.04
C GLN A 327 11.84 -18.39 -16.28
N GLN A 328 11.82 -17.31 -17.06
CA GLN A 328 13.00 -16.48 -17.28
C GLN A 328 13.46 -15.81 -15.98
N ALA A 329 12.54 -15.31 -15.13
CA ALA A 329 12.88 -14.71 -13.85
C ALA A 329 13.57 -15.71 -12.89
N LEU A 330 13.12 -16.98 -12.89
CA LEU A 330 13.80 -18.06 -12.17
C LEU A 330 15.24 -18.27 -12.66
N ASN A 331 15.42 -18.33 -13.97
CA ASN A 331 16.74 -18.52 -14.58
C ASN A 331 17.70 -17.36 -14.31
N LEU A 332 17.17 -16.15 -14.14
CA LEU A 332 17.91 -14.94 -13.78
C LEU A 332 18.19 -14.84 -12.27
N GLY A 333 17.72 -15.79 -11.47
CA GLY A 333 17.97 -15.83 -10.04
C GLY A 333 17.08 -14.89 -9.21
N PHE A 334 15.79 -14.77 -9.57
CA PHE A 334 14.82 -14.05 -8.74
C PHE A 334 14.82 -14.62 -7.30
N LYS A 335 14.85 -13.75 -6.31
CA LYS A 335 15.11 -14.16 -4.92
C LYS A 335 13.97 -14.94 -4.30
N ASP A 336 12.74 -14.48 -4.48
CA ASP A 336 11.55 -15.14 -3.92
C ASP A 336 11.06 -16.20 -4.90
N ILE A 337 11.80 -17.32 -4.96
CA ILE A 337 11.50 -18.42 -5.88
C ILE A 337 10.14 -19.06 -5.62
N GLU A 338 9.69 -19.09 -4.36
CA GLU A 338 8.39 -19.66 -3.97
C GLU A 338 7.24 -18.82 -4.52
N GLN A 339 7.39 -17.50 -4.54
CA GLN A 339 6.43 -16.60 -5.19
C GLN A 339 6.30 -16.91 -6.69
N ILE A 340 7.42 -17.15 -7.38
CA ILE A 340 7.39 -17.50 -8.80
C ILE A 340 6.77 -18.89 -9.01
N TYR A 341 7.07 -19.87 -8.14
CA TYR A 341 6.42 -21.19 -8.21
C TYR A 341 4.91 -21.07 -8.06
N LEU A 342 4.44 -20.23 -7.12
CA LEU A 342 3.00 -19.98 -6.94
C LEU A 342 2.37 -19.39 -8.20
N TYR A 343 2.99 -18.39 -8.83
CA TYR A 343 2.49 -17.82 -10.08
C TYR A 343 2.53 -18.81 -11.24
N LEU A 344 3.59 -19.61 -11.37
CA LEU A 344 3.67 -20.65 -12.40
C LEU A 344 2.58 -21.72 -12.23
N ALA A 345 2.27 -22.10 -10.98
CA ALA A 345 1.17 -22.99 -10.68
C ALA A 345 -0.18 -22.39 -11.11
N GLN A 346 -0.44 -21.13 -10.71
CA GLN A 346 -1.67 -20.43 -11.09
C GLN A 346 -1.80 -20.22 -12.60
N VAL A 347 -0.70 -19.89 -13.29
CA VAL A 347 -0.65 -19.78 -14.76
C VAL A 347 -0.97 -21.14 -15.41
N SER A 348 -0.36 -22.21 -14.91
CA SER A 348 -0.60 -23.57 -15.43
C SER A 348 -2.07 -23.98 -15.27
N GLU A 349 -2.72 -23.62 -14.15
CA GLU A 349 -4.17 -23.83 -13.98
C GLU A 349 -4.99 -23.05 -15.02
N LYS A 350 -4.62 -21.80 -15.30
CA LYS A 350 -5.31 -20.96 -16.31
C LYS A 350 -5.14 -21.49 -17.74
N LEU A 351 -4.04 -22.18 -17.98
CA LEU A 351 -3.77 -22.86 -19.25
C LEU A 351 -4.36 -24.30 -19.31
N ASN A 352 -5.02 -24.75 -18.24
CA ASN A 352 -5.52 -26.13 -18.04
C ASN A 352 -4.40 -27.20 -18.05
N HIS A 353 -3.17 -26.82 -17.71
CA HIS A 353 -2.03 -27.71 -17.54
C HIS A 353 -1.95 -28.19 -16.09
N ASN A 354 -2.95 -28.99 -15.66
CA ASN A 354 -3.14 -29.35 -14.25
C ASN A 354 -1.95 -30.13 -13.67
N ASP A 355 -1.32 -31.02 -14.46
CA ASP A 355 -0.13 -31.78 -14.02
C ASP A 355 1.08 -30.85 -13.77
N ALA A 356 1.24 -29.82 -14.59
CA ALA A 356 2.29 -28.82 -14.39
C ALA A 356 2.00 -27.95 -13.15
N ALA A 357 0.74 -27.61 -12.91
CA ALA A 357 0.34 -26.86 -11.71
C ALA A 357 0.64 -27.67 -10.43
N ASP A 358 0.34 -28.98 -10.43
CA ASP A 358 0.65 -29.89 -9.33
C ASP A 358 2.15 -29.91 -9.01
N VAL A 359 3.00 -30.01 -10.05
CA VAL A 359 4.46 -29.98 -9.90
C VAL A 359 4.94 -28.64 -9.33
N TRP A 360 4.36 -27.51 -9.75
CA TRP A 360 4.78 -26.22 -9.24
C TRP A 360 4.36 -25.99 -7.80
N TYR A 361 3.13 -26.37 -7.42
CA TYR A 361 2.67 -26.31 -6.03
C TYR A 361 3.53 -27.18 -5.11
N SER A 362 3.93 -28.37 -5.54
CA SER A 362 4.72 -29.32 -4.73
C SER A 362 6.12 -28.78 -4.38
N LYS A 363 6.63 -27.82 -5.13
CA LYS A 363 7.93 -27.16 -4.85
C LYS A 363 7.86 -26.14 -3.71
N ILE A 364 6.67 -25.71 -3.29
CA ILE A 364 6.48 -24.74 -2.22
C ILE A 364 6.32 -25.49 -0.90
N GLN A 365 7.42 -25.61 -0.13
CA GLN A 365 7.47 -26.43 1.08
C GLN A 365 7.49 -25.62 2.38
N GLY A 366 7.46 -24.27 2.31
CA GLY A 366 7.50 -23.40 3.48
C GLY A 366 7.32 -21.94 3.11
N GLY A 367 7.75 -21.04 4.00
CA GLY A 367 7.76 -19.60 3.75
C GLY A 367 6.39 -18.92 3.77
N GLN A 368 6.39 -17.66 3.35
CA GLN A 368 5.18 -16.81 3.42
C GLN A 368 4.07 -17.22 2.45
N HIS A 369 4.39 -17.94 1.38
CA HIS A 369 3.45 -18.37 0.34
C HIS A 369 2.93 -19.80 0.56
N TYR A 370 3.42 -20.50 1.60
CA TYR A 370 3.11 -21.91 1.82
C TYR A 370 1.62 -22.20 1.96
N LEU A 371 0.95 -21.55 2.91
CA LEU A 371 -0.47 -21.80 3.15
C LEU A 371 -1.33 -21.48 1.92
N GLU A 372 -1.07 -20.34 1.25
CA GLU A 372 -1.79 -19.99 0.02
C GLU A 372 -1.59 -21.05 -1.06
N ALA A 373 -0.36 -21.53 -1.23
CA ALA A 373 -0.05 -22.57 -2.20
C ALA A 373 -0.76 -23.89 -1.88
N GLN A 374 -0.77 -24.32 -0.60
CA GLN A 374 -1.45 -25.55 -0.18
C GLN A 374 -2.96 -25.47 -0.39
N ILE A 375 -3.59 -24.33 -0.09
CA ILE A 375 -5.02 -24.09 -0.33
C ILE A 375 -5.34 -24.14 -1.83
N ASN A 376 -4.55 -23.46 -2.67
CA ASN A 376 -4.75 -23.46 -4.10
C ASN A 376 -4.54 -24.88 -4.69
N TRP A 377 -3.52 -25.59 -4.20
CA TRP A 377 -3.28 -26.98 -4.60
C TRP A 377 -4.42 -27.90 -4.19
N ALA A 378 -4.94 -27.80 -2.96
CA ALA A 378 -6.11 -28.55 -2.54
C ALA A 378 -7.34 -28.23 -3.39
N ASN A 379 -7.55 -26.95 -3.76
CA ASN A 379 -8.60 -26.57 -4.70
C ASN A 379 -8.42 -27.22 -6.09
N LEU A 380 -7.20 -27.34 -6.59
CA LEU A 380 -6.90 -28.06 -7.83
C LEU A 380 -7.24 -29.54 -7.69
N ILE A 381 -6.77 -30.21 -6.62
CA ILE A 381 -7.05 -31.62 -6.33
C ILE A 381 -8.55 -31.87 -6.21
N SER A 382 -9.29 -31.00 -5.53
CA SER A 382 -10.74 -31.10 -5.38
C SER A 382 -11.49 -31.13 -6.73
N ARG A 383 -10.97 -30.41 -7.73
CA ARG A 383 -11.58 -30.34 -9.08
C ARG A 383 -11.12 -31.45 -10.01
N THR A 384 -9.86 -31.88 -9.88
CA THR A 384 -9.24 -32.83 -10.83
C THR A 384 -9.27 -34.28 -10.35
N GLN A 385 -9.38 -34.50 -9.04
CA GLN A 385 -9.37 -35.82 -8.43
C GLN A 385 -10.61 -36.02 -7.55
N SER A 386 -10.53 -35.61 -6.26
CA SER A 386 -11.67 -35.71 -5.34
C SER A 386 -11.57 -34.71 -4.19
N VAL A 387 -12.73 -34.39 -3.61
CA VAL A 387 -12.82 -33.51 -2.42
C VAL A 387 -12.13 -34.16 -1.23
N ASP A 388 -12.27 -35.52 -1.08
CA ASP A 388 -11.64 -36.21 0.05
C ASP A 388 -10.13 -36.12 0.04
N LYS A 389 -9.49 -36.29 -1.11
CA LYS A 389 -8.04 -36.11 -1.25
C LYS A 389 -7.60 -34.67 -0.99
N ALA A 390 -8.43 -33.69 -1.36
CA ALA A 390 -8.15 -32.29 -1.10
C ALA A 390 -8.20 -31.99 0.41
N ILE A 391 -9.17 -32.53 1.13
CA ILE A 391 -9.30 -32.43 2.58
C ILE A 391 -8.14 -33.15 3.27
N GLU A 392 -7.85 -34.41 2.89
CA GLU A 392 -6.69 -35.16 3.41
C GLU A 392 -5.39 -34.36 3.30
N LYS A 393 -5.20 -33.64 2.19
CA LYS A 393 -4.03 -32.79 2.01
C LYS A 393 -4.03 -31.58 2.96
N LEU A 394 -5.17 -30.97 3.21
CA LEU A 394 -5.29 -29.84 4.13
C LEU A 394 -5.14 -30.27 5.60
N ASP A 395 -5.72 -31.41 5.97
CA ASP A 395 -5.59 -32.03 7.29
C ASP A 395 -4.13 -32.40 7.64
N ALA A 396 -3.31 -32.68 6.63
CA ALA A 396 -1.88 -32.99 6.79
C ALA A 396 -1.00 -31.76 7.04
N LEU A 397 -1.55 -30.54 7.06
CA LEU A 397 -0.79 -29.33 7.34
C LEU A 397 -0.47 -29.21 8.82
N GLU A 398 0.81 -29.14 9.15
CA GLU A 398 1.33 -29.00 10.50
C GLU A 398 1.66 -27.55 10.84
N GLU A 399 1.84 -27.26 12.14
CA GLU A 399 2.33 -25.97 12.67
C GLU A 399 1.49 -24.74 12.29
N LEU A 400 0.18 -24.91 12.04
CA LEU A 400 -0.72 -23.81 11.74
C LEU A 400 -1.06 -23.02 13.01
N ASN A 401 -0.97 -21.71 12.94
CA ASN A 401 -1.50 -20.83 13.98
C ASN A 401 -3.04 -20.80 13.91
N ALA A 402 -3.69 -20.20 14.94
CA ALA A 402 -5.16 -20.20 15.04
C ALA A 402 -5.86 -19.56 13.83
N GLU A 403 -5.31 -18.46 13.27
CA GLU A 403 -5.87 -17.81 12.09
C GLU A 403 -5.76 -18.69 10.84
N GLN A 404 -4.63 -19.36 10.67
CA GLN A 404 -4.40 -20.29 9.58
C GLN A 404 -5.30 -21.53 9.66
N GLN A 405 -5.52 -22.08 10.85
CA GLN A 405 -6.46 -23.18 11.08
C GLN A 405 -7.89 -22.79 10.68
N ILE A 406 -8.34 -21.58 11.01
CA ILE A 406 -9.65 -21.09 10.61
C ILE A 406 -9.77 -21.04 9.09
N ILE A 407 -8.75 -20.53 8.38
CA ILE A 407 -8.74 -20.47 6.90
C ILE A 407 -8.82 -21.86 6.28
N VAL A 408 -8.12 -22.84 6.83
CA VAL A 408 -8.16 -24.24 6.37
C VAL A 408 -9.56 -24.82 6.56
N ILE A 409 -10.14 -24.72 7.75
CA ILE A 409 -11.50 -25.23 8.05
C ILE A 409 -12.55 -24.59 7.14
N GLN A 410 -12.47 -23.27 6.93
CA GLN A 410 -13.37 -22.56 6.00
C GLN A 410 -13.21 -23.05 4.56
N THR A 411 -11.97 -23.35 4.14
CA THR A 411 -11.69 -23.90 2.81
C THR A 411 -12.30 -25.28 2.64
N GLU A 412 -12.10 -26.17 3.59
CA GLU A 412 -12.68 -27.53 3.59
C GLU A 412 -14.20 -27.51 3.58
N ALA A 413 -14.80 -26.69 4.46
CA ALA A 413 -16.25 -26.52 4.50
C ALA A 413 -16.81 -26.00 3.17
N SER A 414 -16.09 -25.07 2.52
CA SER A 414 -16.42 -24.55 1.20
C SER A 414 -16.33 -25.64 0.11
N MET A 415 -15.30 -26.49 0.14
CA MET A 415 -15.14 -27.60 -0.81
C MET A 415 -16.27 -28.62 -0.67
N LEU A 416 -16.62 -29.00 0.56
CA LEU A 416 -17.74 -29.89 0.85
C LEU A 416 -19.07 -29.31 0.36
N ALA A 417 -19.32 -28.04 0.64
CA ALA A 417 -20.54 -27.37 0.19
C ALA A 417 -20.64 -27.29 -1.34
N LYS A 418 -19.54 -27.01 -2.05
CA LYS A 418 -19.48 -27.02 -3.52
C LYS A 418 -19.76 -28.40 -4.10
N ALA A 419 -19.32 -29.44 -3.42
CA ALA A 419 -19.61 -30.82 -3.77
C ALA A 419 -21.03 -31.28 -3.38
N LYS A 420 -21.89 -30.40 -2.90
CA LYS A 420 -23.24 -30.67 -2.38
C LYS A 420 -23.26 -31.62 -1.15
N ARG A 421 -22.11 -31.77 -0.48
CA ARG A 421 -21.94 -32.52 0.79
C ARG A 421 -22.26 -31.64 1.99
N ASN A 422 -23.46 -31.04 1.97
CA ASN A 422 -23.87 -29.99 2.89
C ASN A 422 -23.88 -30.44 4.36
N GLN A 423 -24.27 -31.72 4.63
CA GLN A 423 -24.29 -32.23 6.01
C GLN A 423 -22.87 -32.33 6.57
N GLU A 424 -21.91 -32.77 5.80
CA GLU A 424 -20.51 -32.88 6.23
C GLU A 424 -19.88 -31.51 6.44
N SER A 425 -20.18 -30.53 5.57
CA SER A 425 -19.77 -29.13 5.78
C SER A 425 -20.33 -28.55 7.08
N PHE A 426 -21.61 -28.86 7.39
CA PHE A 426 -22.24 -28.44 8.63
C PHE A 426 -21.57 -29.09 9.85
N ASP A 427 -21.34 -30.42 9.83
CA ASP A 427 -20.76 -31.17 10.94
C ASP A 427 -19.29 -30.71 11.22
N LEU A 428 -18.52 -30.44 10.16
CA LEU A 428 -17.18 -29.87 10.28
C LEU A 428 -17.19 -28.50 11.00
N LEU A 429 -18.06 -27.59 10.56
CA LEU A 429 -18.16 -26.24 11.14
C LEU A 429 -18.77 -26.28 12.55
N ASP A 430 -19.71 -27.17 12.84
CA ASP A 430 -20.25 -27.39 14.20
C ASP A 430 -19.15 -27.75 15.20
N LYS A 431 -18.27 -28.70 14.80
CA LYS A 431 -17.11 -29.08 15.60
C LYS A 431 -16.14 -27.91 15.78
N ALA A 432 -15.88 -27.15 14.72
CA ALA A 432 -14.95 -26.03 14.73
C ALA A 432 -15.44 -24.89 15.64
N VAL A 433 -16.71 -24.50 15.56
CA VAL A 433 -17.30 -23.45 16.39
C VAL A 433 -17.32 -23.83 17.88
N LYS A 434 -17.49 -25.10 18.22
CA LYS A 434 -17.37 -25.59 19.61
C LYS A 434 -15.98 -25.38 20.19
N ASN A 435 -14.95 -25.51 19.37
CA ASN A 435 -13.56 -25.29 19.77
C ASN A 435 -13.15 -23.81 19.74
N LEU A 436 -13.76 -23.02 18.85
CA LEU A 436 -13.45 -21.61 18.58
C LEU A 436 -14.72 -20.73 18.62
N PRO A 437 -15.43 -20.66 19.77
CA PRO A 437 -16.76 -20.05 19.85
C PRO A 437 -16.78 -18.51 19.71
N ASN A 438 -15.63 -17.87 19.81
CA ASN A 438 -15.48 -16.41 19.74
C ASN A 438 -14.90 -15.92 18.41
N THR A 439 -15.08 -16.69 17.33
CA THR A 439 -14.65 -16.33 15.98
C THR A 439 -15.88 -16.01 15.13
N PRO A 440 -16.30 -14.74 15.02
CA PRO A 440 -17.53 -14.37 14.33
C PRO A 440 -17.60 -14.85 12.88
N GLU A 441 -16.47 -14.84 12.16
CA GLU A 441 -16.38 -15.30 10.78
C GLU A 441 -16.70 -16.80 10.66
N LEU A 442 -16.17 -17.61 11.56
CA LEU A 442 -16.42 -19.07 11.57
C LEU A 442 -17.87 -19.37 11.99
N VAL A 443 -18.39 -18.66 12.99
CA VAL A 443 -19.79 -18.78 13.43
C VAL A 443 -20.75 -18.39 12.31
N TYR A 444 -20.41 -17.38 11.52
CA TYR A 444 -21.15 -16.97 10.34
C TYR A 444 -21.20 -18.10 9.29
N ASP A 445 -20.06 -18.71 8.95
CA ASP A 445 -20.02 -19.82 8.00
C ASP A 445 -20.80 -21.04 8.49
N TYR A 446 -20.74 -21.32 9.80
CA TYR A 446 -21.55 -22.36 10.44
C TYR A 446 -23.06 -22.09 10.31
N ALA A 447 -23.48 -20.84 10.53
CA ALA A 447 -24.88 -20.45 10.36
C ALA A 447 -25.35 -20.64 8.90
N LEU A 448 -24.51 -20.29 7.91
CA LEU A 448 -24.83 -20.54 6.50
C LEU A 448 -24.87 -22.02 6.15
N ALA A 449 -24.00 -22.83 6.76
CA ALA A 449 -24.05 -24.28 6.59
C ALA A 449 -25.32 -24.88 7.21
N ALA A 450 -25.76 -24.37 8.38
CA ALA A 450 -27.03 -24.74 9.01
C ALA A 450 -28.23 -24.47 8.10
N GLU A 451 -28.25 -23.32 7.41
CA GLU A 451 -29.30 -23.01 6.43
C GLU A 451 -29.35 -24.04 5.30
N ARG A 452 -28.19 -24.44 4.74
CA ARG A 452 -28.10 -25.42 3.66
C ARG A 452 -28.66 -26.80 4.05
N VAL A 453 -28.58 -27.16 5.33
CA VAL A 453 -29.17 -28.39 5.87
C VAL A 453 -30.53 -28.15 6.52
N GLN A 454 -31.16 -26.99 6.27
CA GLN A 454 -32.50 -26.60 6.76
C GLN A 454 -32.64 -26.50 8.29
N LYS A 455 -31.53 -26.36 9.02
CA LYS A 455 -31.52 -26.11 10.47
C LYS A 455 -31.66 -24.62 10.74
N PHE A 456 -32.81 -24.05 10.40
CA PHE A 456 -33.05 -22.61 10.40
C PHE A 456 -32.99 -21.98 11.81
N ASP A 457 -33.36 -22.73 12.85
CA ASP A 457 -33.26 -22.24 14.22
C ASP A 457 -31.80 -22.04 14.65
N VAL A 458 -30.91 -22.95 14.25
CA VAL A 458 -29.47 -22.84 14.49
C VAL A 458 -28.92 -21.66 13.70
N MET A 459 -29.27 -21.53 12.43
CA MET A 459 -28.84 -20.43 11.57
C MET A 459 -29.24 -19.08 12.18
N GLU A 460 -30.52 -18.90 12.58
CA GLU A 460 -30.98 -17.64 13.19
C GLU A 460 -30.25 -17.34 14.51
N ALA A 461 -30.10 -18.34 15.39
CA ALA A 461 -29.42 -18.17 16.67
C ALA A 461 -27.96 -17.73 16.50
N GLU A 462 -27.23 -18.40 15.61
CA GLU A 462 -25.82 -18.11 15.41
C GLU A 462 -25.59 -16.78 14.66
N LEU A 463 -26.43 -16.41 13.69
CA LEU A 463 -26.35 -15.08 13.06
C LEU A 463 -26.65 -13.95 14.04
N ARG A 464 -27.62 -14.13 14.95
CA ARG A 464 -27.88 -13.15 16.02
C ARG A 464 -26.70 -13.03 16.98
N LYS A 465 -26.02 -14.12 17.28
CA LYS A 465 -24.80 -14.14 18.10
C LYS A 465 -23.67 -13.37 17.40
N VAL A 466 -23.46 -13.61 16.08
CA VAL A 466 -22.48 -12.85 15.28
C VAL A 466 -22.79 -11.36 15.30
N ILE A 467 -24.06 -10.98 15.09
CA ILE A 467 -24.51 -9.57 15.12
C ILE A 467 -24.24 -8.93 16.48
N ALA A 468 -24.45 -9.66 17.58
CA ALA A 468 -24.19 -9.17 18.92
C ALA A 468 -22.68 -9.00 19.22
N GLN A 469 -21.85 -9.93 18.74
CA GLN A 469 -20.39 -9.88 18.93
C GLN A 469 -19.71 -8.85 18.03
N LYS A 470 -20.20 -8.68 16.80
CA LYS A 470 -19.61 -7.80 15.77
C LYS A 470 -20.72 -6.99 15.08
N PRO A 471 -21.17 -5.88 15.71
CA PRO A 471 -22.31 -5.09 15.20
C PRO A 471 -22.08 -4.40 13.85
N ASP A 472 -20.86 -4.37 13.36
CA ASP A 472 -20.47 -3.85 12.06
C ASP A 472 -20.32 -4.95 10.98
N PHE A 473 -20.70 -6.18 11.30
CA PHE A 473 -20.62 -7.29 10.33
C PHE A 473 -21.84 -7.32 9.40
N ALA A 474 -21.85 -6.44 8.39
CA ALA A 474 -22.97 -6.27 7.46
C ALA A 474 -23.49 -7.57 6.86
N ALA A 475 -22.59 -8.51 6.53
CA ALA A 475 -22.96 -9.80 5.92
C ALA A 475 -23.89 -10.63 6.81
N ALA A 476 -23.74 -10.58 8.16
CA ALA A 476 -24.59 -11.34 9.05
C ALA A 476 -26.03 -10.79 9.10
N TYR A 477 -26.18 -9.46 9.08
CA TYR A 477 -27.49 -8.83 8.95
C TYR A 477 -28.16 -9.19 7.64
N ASN A 478 -27.42 -9.11 6.53
CA ASN A 478 -27.94 -9.42 5.22
C ASN A 478 -28.34 -10.89 5.10
N ALA A 479 -27.51 -11.83 5.57
CA ALA A 479 -27.80 -13.26 5.52
C ALA A 479 -29.07 -13.60 6.31
N LEU A 480 -29.22 -13.08 7.54
CA LEU A 480 -30.41 -13.29 8.35
C LEU A 480 -31.67 -12.71 7.69
N GLY A 481 -31.57 -11.47 7.20
CA GLY A 481 -32.67 -10.80 6.52
C GLY A 481 -33.08 -11.49 5.21
N TYR A 482 -32.09 -11.89 4.40
CA TYR A 482 -32.34 -12.62 3.15
C TYR A 482 -33.01 -13.98 3.40
N SER A 483 -32.52 -14.76 4.39
CA SER A 483 -33.13 -16.03 4.76
C SER A 483 -34.60 -15.88 5.21
N PHE A 484 -34.93 -14.84 5.96
CA PHE A 484 -36.31 -14.56 6.30
C PHE A 484 -37.17 -14.20 5.07
N ALA A 485 -36.62 -13.36 4.17
CA ALA A 485 -37.32 -12.97 2.94
C ALA A 485 -37.56 -14.18 2.03
N ASP A 486 -36.55 -15.01 1.81
CA ASP A 486 -36.62 -16.16 0.93
C ASP A 486 -37.65 -17.19 1.43
N ARG A 487 -37.67 -17.45 2.72
CA ARG A 487 -38.66 -18.33 3.38
C ARG A 487 -40.03 -17.69 3.55
N ASN A 488 -40.21 -16.41 3.20
CA ASN A 488 -41.42 -15.65 3.36
C ASN A 488 -41.89 -15.54 4.83
N VAL A 489 -40.94 -15.40 5.76
CA VAL A 489 -41.22 -15.25 7.20
C VAL A 489 -40.60 -13.94 7.73
N LYS A 490 -41.15 -13.38 8.81
CA LYS A 490 -40.59 -12.19 9.49
C LYS A 490 -40.21 -11.04 8.53
N LEU A 491 -40.99 -10.80 7.46
CA LEU A 491 -40.64 -9.90 6.35
C LEU A 491 -40.34 -8.46 6.79
N ASN A 492 -40.97 -7.95 7.86
CA ASN A 492 -40.65 -6.63 8.39
C ASN A 492 -39.24 -6.60 9.01
N GLU A 493 -38.89 -7.62 9.76
CA GLU A 493 -37.56 -7.77 10.33
C GLU A 493 -36.51 -7.99 9.23
N ALA A 494 -36.83 -8.76 8.20
CA ALA A 494 -35.97 -8.97 7.03
C ALA A 494 -35.53 -7.65 6.40
N VAL A 495 -36.51 -6.77 6.11
CA VAL A 495 -36.22 -5.44 5.55
C VAL A 495 -35.33 -4.63 6.49
N SER A 496 -35.66 -4.56 7.78
CA SER A 496 -34.88 -3.78 8.75
C SER A 496 -33.43 -4.28 8.89
N LEU A 497 -33.21 -5.60 8.86
CA LEU A 497 -31.89 -6.19 8.94
C LEU A 497 -31.06 -5.84 7.69
N ILE A 498 -31.64 -5.97 6.49
CA ILE A 498 -30.92 -5.67 5.25
C ILE A 498 -30.67 -4.16 5.10
N GLU A 499 -31.61 -3.31 5.50
CA GLU A 499 -31.39 -1.86 5.58
C GLU A 499 -30.23 -1.54 6.54
N LYS A 500 -30.15 -2.22 7.69
CA LYS A 500 -29.00 -2.08 8.59
C LYS A 500 -27.69 -2.51 7.92
N ALA A 501 -27.68 -3.62 7.18
CA ALA A 501 -26.50 -4.04 6.40
C ALA A 501 -26.05 -2.96 5.42
N LEU A 502 -26.99 -2.34 4.70
CA LEU A 502 -26.71 -1.26 3.74
C LEU A 502 -26.24 0.04 4.42
N THR A 503 -26.57 0.30 5.70
CA THR A 503 -25.98 1.43 6.43
C THR A 503 -24.51 1.20 6.77
N ILE A 504 -24.08 -0.06 6.90
CA ILE A 504 -22.69 -0.44 7.18
C ILE A 504 -21.88 -0.52 5.87
N THR A 505 -22.48 -1.10 4.83
CA THR A 505 -21.83 -1.25 3.50
C THR A 505 -22.76 -0.66 2.42
N PRO A 506 -22.72 0.67 2.21
CA PRO A 506 -23.57 1.34 1.23
C PRO A 506 -23.29 0.87 -0.20
N ASN A 507 -24.37 0.76 -1.01
CA ASN A 507 -24.32 0.41 -2.43
C ASN A 507 -23.78 -1.01 -2.75
N ASP A 508 -23.72 -1.90 -1.77
CA ASP A 508 -23.42 -3.31 -2.05
C ASP A 508 -24.55 -3.95 -2.86
N HIS A 509 -24.23 -4.46 -4.03
CA HIS A 509 -25.22 -4.96 -5.00
C HIS A 509 -25.94 -6.22 -4.51
N TYR A 510 -25.29 -7.07 -3.71
CA TYR A 510 -25.94 -8.25 -3.12
C TYR A 510 -26.93 -7.86 -2.01
N MET A 511 -26.59 -6.84 -1.22
CA MET A 511 -27.48 -6.34 -0.18
C MET A 511 -28.66 -5.55 -0.79
N LEU A 512 -28.43 -4.83 -1.89
CA LEU A 512 -29.50 -4.17 -2.67
C LEU A 512 -30.44 -5.22 -3.28
N ASP A 513 -29.91 -6.31 -3.83
CA ASP A 513 -30.71 -7.44 -4.33
C ASP A 513 -31.56 -8.07 -3.21
N SER A 514 -30.92 -8.37 -2.07
CA SER A 514 -31.63 -8.92 -0.91
C SER A 514 -32.75 -8.00 -0.42
N LEU A 515 -32.53 -6.66 -0.39
CA LEU A 515 -33.55 -5.70 -0.02
C LEU A 515 -34.68 -5.66 -1.03
N GLY A 516 -34.34 -5.66 -2.32
CA GLY A 516 -35.31 -5.74 -3.41
C GLY A 516 -36.16 -7.02 -3.32
N TRP A 517 -35.50 -8.17 -3.06
CA TRP A 517 -36.20 -9.45 -2.87
C TRP A 517 -37.12 -9.42 -1.64
N ALA A 518 -36.67 -8.88 -0.52
CA ALA A 518 -37.51 -8.73 0.69
C ALA A 518 -38.74 -7.85 0.42
N HIS A 519 -38.61 -6.76 -0.33
CA HIS A 519 -39.75 -5.94 -0.76
C HIS A 519 -40.67 -6.68 -1.72
N PHE A 520 -40.12 -7.46 -2.64
CA PHE A 520 -40.91 -8.32 -3.54
C PHE A 520 -41.77 -9.30 -2.74
N ARG A 521 -41.18 -10.00 -1.79
CA ARG A 521 -41.90 -10.95 -0.91
C ARG A 521 -42.97 -10.28 -0.05
N LYS A 522 -42.80 -8.99 0.27
CA LYS A 522 -43.83 -8.17 0.95
C LYS A 522 -44.93 -7.66 0.02
N GLY A 523 -44.83 -7.86 -1.30
CA GLY A 523 -45.75 -7.31 -2.31
C GLY A 523 -45.49 -5.85 -2.66
N ASN A 524 -44.41 -5.25 -2.21
CA ASN A 524 -44.05 -3.85 -2.51
C ASN A 524 -43.28 -3.77 -3.85
N LEU A 525 -43.93 -4.07 -4.95
CA LEU A 525 -43.32 -4.23 -6.26
C LEU A 525 -42.52 -3.02 -6.75
N ASP A 526 -42.95 -1.78 -6.47
CA ASP A 526 -42.22 -0.57 -6.91
C ASP A 526 -40.87 -0.45 -6.22
N LYS A 527 -40.84 -0.66 -4.91
CA LYS A 527 -39.58 -0.66 -4.15
C LYS A 527 -38.67 -1.83 -4.54
N ALA A 528 -39.28 -3.00 -4.72
CA ALA A 528 -38.55 -4.18 -5.16
C ALA A 528 -37.79 -3.92 -6.47
N ILE A 529 -38.50 -3.47 -7.50
CA ILE A 529 -37.93 -3.18 -8.82
C ILE A 529 -36.85 -2.10 -8.72
N ASN A 530 -37.09 -1.04 -7.94
CA ASN A 530 -36.10 0.03 -7.77
C ASN A 530 -34.77 -0.48 -7.18
N TYR A 531 -34.82 -1.27 -6.10
CA TYR A 531 -33.59 -1.81 -5.50
C TYR A 531 -32.92 -2.86 -6.40
N LEU A 532 -33.69 -3.74 -7.03
CA LEU A 532 -33.18 -4.76 -7.95
C LEU A 532 -32.53 -4.13 -9.21
N GLN A 533 -33.09 -3.03 -9.73
CA GLN A 533 -32.47 -2.28 -10.83
C GLN A 533 -31.16 -1.63 -10.42
N GLN A 534 -31.06 -1.07 -9.21
CA GLN A 534 -29.81 -0.55 -8.69
C GLN A 534 -28.76 -1.66 -8.54
N ALA A 535 -29.14 -2.81 -8.00
CA ALA A 535 -28.29 -3.98 -7.87
C ALA A 535 -27.80 -4.47 -9.24
N TYR A 536 -28.71 -4.62 -10.21
CA TYR A 536 -28.39 -5.09 -11.56
C TYR A 536 -27.51 -4.11 -12.35
N LYS A 537 -27.71 -2.81 -12.16
CA LYS A 537 -26.83 -1.78 -12.74
C LYS A 537 -25.40 -1.86 -12.19
N ALA A 538 -25.25 -2.16 -10.90
CA ALA A 538 -23.95 -2.31 -10.27
C ALA A 538 -23.26 -3.64 -10.63
N SER A 539 -24.03 -4.71 -10.79
CA SER A 539 -23.56 -6.04 -11.19
C SER A 539 -24.62 -6.78 -11.99
N GLN A 540 -24.30 -7.14 -13.22
CA GLN A 540 -25.16 -7.97 -14.08
C GLN A 540 -25.10 -9.45 -13.66
N ASP A 541 -25.24 -9.72 -12.37
CA ASP A 541 -25.25 -11.07 -11.82
C ASP A 541 -26.50 -11.83 -12.24
N PRO A 542 -26.40 -13.12 -12.64
CA PRO A 542 -27.56 -13.90 -13.10
C PRO A 542 -28.64 -14.10 -12.02
N GLU A 543 -28.29 -14.11 -10.73
CA GLU A 543 -29.25 -14.21 -9.63
C GLU A 543 -30.04 -12.92 -9.47
N ILE A 544 -29.35 -11.77 -9.55
CA ILE A 544 -30.01 -10.45 -9.55
C ILE A 544 -30.93 -10.32 -10.76
N ALA A 545 -30.50 -10.81 -11.93
CA ALA A 545 -31.34 -10.83 -13.14
C ALA A 545 -32.59 -11.71 -12.95
N ALA A 546 -32.47 -12.85 -12.27
CA ALA A 546 -33.60 -13.71 -11.97
C ALA A 546 -34.64 -13.01 -11.08
N HIS A 547 -34.20 -12.37 -9.99
CA HIS A 547 -35.06 -11.63 -9.07
C HIS A 547 -35.71 -10.40 -9.74
N LEU A 548 -34.93 -9.61 -10.47
CA LEU A 548 -35.43 -8.42 -11.16
C LEU A 548 -36.47 -8.81 -12.21
N GLY A 549 -36.19 -9.82 -13.03
CA GLY A 549 -37.11 -10.29 -14.04
C GLY A 549 -38.42 -10.86 -13.44
N GLU A 550 -38.32 -11.61 -12.30
CA GLU A 550 -39.53 -12.10 -11.59
C GLU A 550 -40.36 -10.94 -11.04
N ALA A 551 -39.75 -9.91 -10.46
CA ALA A 551 -40.45 -8.74 -9.95
C ALA A 551 -41.10 -7.93 -11.07
N LEU A 552 -40.42 -7.72 -12.19
CA LEU A 552 -40.94 -7.06 -13.39
C LEU A 552 -42.11 -7.84 -13.98
N TRP A 553 -41.99 -9.16 -14.07
CA TRP A 553 -43.06 -10.01 -14.60
C TRP A 553 -44.32 -9.92 -13.76
N VAL A 554 -44.21 -10.07 -12.44
CA VAL A 554 -45.36 -9.98 -11.53
C VAL A 554 -46.01 -8.58 -11.59
N LYS A 555 -45.23 -7.53 -11.89
CA LYS A 555 -45.78 -6.17 -12.12
C LYS A 555 -46.46 -5.99 -13.49
N GLY A 556 -46.37 -6.97 -14.37
CA GLY A 556 -46.95 -6.91 -15.73
C GLY A 556 -45.99 -6.36 -16.78
N GLN A 557 -44.75 -6.05 -16.45
CA GLN A 557 -43.72 -5.55 -17.36
C GLN A 557 -43.00 -6.73 -18.09
N HIS A 558 -43.77 -7.57 -18.75
CA HIS A 558 -43.30 -8.86 -19.31
C HIS A 558 -42.23 -8.70 -20.39
N ALA A 559 -42.29 -7.63 -21.20
CA ALA A 559 -41.29 -7.39 -22.25
C ALA A 559 -39.89 -7.11 -21.64
N GLU A 560 -39.84 -6.29 -20.58
CA GLU A 560 -38.61 -5.93 -19.88
C GLU A 560 -38.04 -7.15 -19.11
N ALA A 561 -38.91 -7.91 -18.43
CA ALA A 561 -38.51 -9.16 -17.77
C ALA A 561 -37.86 -10.15 -18.76
N LYS A 562 -38.47 -10.37 -19.92
CA LYS A 562 -37.90 -11.25 -20.96
C LYS A 562 -36.55 -10.74 -21.48
N LYS A 563 -36.39 -9.44 -21.62
CA LYS A 563 -35.15 -8.82 -22.06
C LYS A 563 -34.03 -9.09 -21.04
N ILE A 564 -34.25 -8.78 -19.75
CA ILE A 564 -33.27 -9.00 -18.67
C ILE A 564 -32.87 -10.47 -18.59
N TRP A 565 -33.82 -11.38 -18.57
CA TRP A 565 -33.53 -12.82 -18.53
C TRP A 565 -32.78 -13.30 -19.78
N GLY A 566 -33.16 -12.80 -20.99
CA GLY A 566 -32.51 -13.16 -22.24
C GLY A 566 -31.02 -12.74 -22.28
N GLU A 567 -30.73 -11.50 -21.86
CA GLU A 567 -29.36 -10.98 -21.75
C GLU A 567 -28.54 -11.79 -20.74
N ALA A 568 -29.10 -12.07 -19.56
CA ALA A 568 -28.42 -12.83 -18.52
C ALA A 568 -28.19 -14.30 -18.93
N LEU A 569 -29.15 -14.96 -19.59
CA LEU A 569 -28.99 -16.34 -20.09
C LEU A 569 -27.98 -16.44 -21.23
N SER A 570 -27.86 -15.41 -22.07
CA SER A 570 -26.85 -15.37 -23.14
C SER A 570 -25.43 -15.39 -22.57
N SER A 571 -25.23 -14.76 -21.43
CA SER A 571 -23.93 -14.69 -20.74
C SER A 571 -23.70 -15.84 -19.76
N ASN A 572 -24.78 -16.48 -19.25
CA ASN A 572 -24.75 -17.52 -18.22
C ASN A 572 -25.76 -18.64 -18.56
N PRO A 573 -25.52 -19.40 -19.65
CA PRO A 573 -26.52 -20.37 -20.16
C PRO A 573 -26.83 -21.52 -19.22
N ASP A 574 -25.89 -21.86 -18.30
CA ASP A 574 -26.00 -22.99 -17.38
C ASP A 574 -26.41 -22.59 -15.96
N ASN A 575 -26.83 -21.33 -15.72
CA ASN A 575 -27.23 -20.90 -14.38
C ASN A 575 -28.59 -21.52 -13.98
N GLU A 576 -28.55 -22.45 -13.01
CA GLU A 576 -29.72 -23.22 -12.59
C GLU A 576 -30.87 -22.34 -12.06
N LEU A 577 -30.57 -21.27 -11.29
CA LEU A 577 -31.61 -20.39 -10.74
C LEU A 577 -32.31 -19.60 -11.83
N LEU A 578 -31.54 -19.02 -12.73
CA LEU A 578 -32.06 -18.22 -13.85
C LEU A 578 -32.91 -19.08 -14.78
N ILE A 579 -32.43 -20.31 -15.12
CA ILE A 579 -33.20 -21.29 -15.91
C ILE A 579 -34.51 -21.67 -15.20
N THR A 580 -34.43 -21.99 -13.92
CA THR A 580 -35.61 -22.38 -13.13
C THR A 580 -36.61 -21.25 -13.03
N THR A 581 -36.14 -20.02 -12.78
CA THR A 581 -37.00 -18.84 -12.68
C THR A 581 -37.68 -18.56 -14.02
N THR A 582 -36.94 -18.53 -15.12
CA THR A 582 -37.51 -18.26 -16.44
C THR A 582 -38.52 -19.31 -16.89
N ASN A 583 -38.29 -20.59 -16.54
CA ASN A 583 -39.19 -21.68 -16.88
C ASN A 583 -40.56 -21.58 -16.17
N LYS A 584 -40.63 -20.95 -14.98
CA LYS A 584 -41.90 -20.70 -14.28
C LYS A 584 -42.84 -19.80 -15.09
N PHE A 585 -42.31 -18.96 -15.99
CA PHE A 585 -43.02 -17.91 -16.71
C PHE A 585 -43.02 -18.11 -18.24
N LYS A 586 -42.62 -19.29 -18.72
CA LYS A 586 -42.63 -19.62 -20.15
C LYS A 586 -44.00 -20.02 -20.72
N SER A 587 -45.03 -20.13 -19.86
CA SER A 587 -46.40 -20.50 -20.28
C SER A 587 -47.16 -19.30 -20.80
#